data_0149607f278173a16a5a6fd73488158b
#
_entry.id   0149607f278173a16a5a6fd73488158b
#
_cell.length_a   1.000
_cell.length_b   1.000
_cell.length_c   1.000
_cell.angle_alpha   90.00
_cell.angle_beta   90.00
_cell.angle_gamma   90.00
#
_symmetry.space_group_name_H-M   'P 1'
#
loop_
_entity.id
_entity.type
_entity.pdbx_description
1 polymer ?
#
loop_
_entity_poly.entity_id
_entity_poly.type
_entity_poly.pdbx_seq_one_letter_code
_entity_poly.pdbx_strand_id
1 'polypeptide(L)'
;MDELSNFAIKHNIPVTQTVMGYSTMKRDHSHYAGQIGGLGGKNTNSLAKQTDLAIAVGTKLADFTTGSWANFENKDFKLVSINVSRFDANKHLAQAVIGDAKVSLTELSQALGSWKAGEEWNKKSQTELKSWNEHIDKESEPTNQEVPSYVQVIGAIYRNSDPTDIAVTAAGGLVGEVVQVWRPRELNTHETEWGFSCMSYEISGALGIKMANPDKEVISFVGDGSYLLNNTDIYSSVITNNKLIIIVCDNGGFAVINRLQLFKGGKEYNNLLKSSNTPGLVDVDFAKHA
;
A
#
# COMPACT_ATOMS: atom_id res chain seq x y z
N MET A 1 -4.24 -11.85 -13.39
CA MET A 1 -5.15 -11.49 -12.28
C MET A 1 -6.39 -12.36 -12.23
N ASP A 2 -6.97 -12.65 -13.36
CA ASP A 2 -8.16 -13.52 -13.44
C ASP A 2 -7.95 -14.90 -12.80
N GLU A 3 -6.76 -15.48 -12.97
CA GLU A 3 -6.44 -16.79 -12.38
C GLU A 3 -6.45 -16.79 -10.86
N LEU A 4 -5.93 -15.71 -10.22
CA LEU A 4 -5.99 -15.55 -8.77
C LEU A 4 -7.44 -15.37 -8.28
N SER A 5 -8.22 -14.56 -8.97
CA SER A 5 -9.64 -14.34 -8.68
C SER A 5 -10.44 -15.64 -8.82
N ASN A 6 -10.24 -16.37 -9.91
CA ASN A 6 -10.89 -17.65 -10.15
C ASN A 6 -10.51 -18.70 -9.10
N PHE A 7 -9.23 -18.76 -8.72
CA PHE A 7 -8.74 -19.64 -7.66
C PHE A 7 -9.40 -19.32 -6.31
N ALA A 8 -9.43 -18.04 -5.94
CA ALA A 8 -10.03 -17.57 -4.70
C ALA A 8 -11.52 -17.92 -4.60
N ILE A 9 -12.28 -17.66 -5.67
CA ILE A 9 -13.73 -17.98 -5.73
C ILE A 9 -13.95 -19.49 -5.68
N LYS A 10 -13.24 -20.25 -6.53
CA LYS A 10 -13.46 -21.70 -6.64
C LYS A 10 -13.16 -22.42 -5.33
N HIS A 11 -12.11 -22.02 -4.64
CA HIS A 11 -11.64 -22.67 -3.42
C HIS A 11 -12.02 -21.94 -2.13
N ASN A 12 -12.83 -20.86 -2.26
CA ASN A 12 -13.33 -20.06 -1.13
C ASN A 12 -12.22 -19.53 -0.21
N ILE A 13 -11.13 -19.01 -0.79
CA ILE A 13 -9.96 -18.54 -0.05
C ILE A 13 -9.91 -17.01 -0.07
N PRO A 14 -9.92 -16.32 1.08
CA PRO A 14 -9.73 -14.87 1.13
C PRO A 14 -8.31 -14.49 0.70
N VAL A 15 -8.19 -13.38 -0.05
CA VAL A 15 -6.95 -12.89 -0.62
C VAL A 15 -6.56 -11.55 0.01
N THR A 16 -5.36 -11.49 0.55
CA THR A 16 -4.74 -10.26 1.03
C THR A 16 -3.69 -9.77 0.03
N GLN A 17 -3.50 -8.46 -0.03
CA GLN A 17 -2.50 -7.86 -0.90
C GLN A 17 -1.33 -7.30 -0.09
N THR A 18 -0.12 -7.37 -0.63
CA THR A 18 1.05 -6.69 -0.07
C THR A 18 1.08 -5.23 -0.56
N VAL A 19 1.95 -4.39 0.01
CA VAL A 19 2.10 -2.99 -0.42
C VAL A 19 2.37 -2.90 -1.92
N MET A 20 3.33 -3.69 -2.43
CA MET A 20 3.68 -3.73 -3.86
C MET A 20 2.63 -4.43 -4.73
N GLY A 21 1.83 -5.30 -4.14
CA GLY A 21 0.73 -6.01 -4.83
C GLY A 21 -0.61 -5.29 -4.72
N TYR A 22 -0.63 -4.05 -4.22
CA TYR A 22 -1.86 -3.30 -4.07
C TYR A 22 -2.45 -2.96 -5.45
N SER A 23 -3.78 -2.97 -5.56
CA SER A 23 -4.54 -2.86 -6.81
C SER A 23 -4.41 -4.03 -7.82
N THR A 24 -3.90 -5.19 -7.40
CA THR A 24 -3.96 -6.41 -8.22
C THR A 24 -5.30 -7.14 -8.14
N MET A 25 -6.17 -6.75 -7.20
CA MET A 25 -7.54 -7.22 -7.04
C MET A 25 -8.44 -6.03 -6.70
N LYS A 26 -9.64 -5.99 -7.27
CA LYS A 26 -10.59 -4.92 -6.98
C LYS A 26 -11.10 -5.00 -5.54
N ARG A 27 -11.36 -3.84 -4.93
CA ARG A 27 -11.82 -3.75 -3.52
C ARG A 27 -13.18 -4.40 -3.26
N ASP A 28 -14.01 -4.52 -4.27
CA ASP A 28 -15.35 -5.09 -4.20
C ASP A 28 -15.39 -6.59 -4.53
N HIS A 29 -14.23 -7.20 -4.79
CA HIS A 29 -14.15 -8.63 -5.03
C HIS A 29 -14.54 -9.42 -3.77
N SER A 30 -15.41 -10.43 -3.91
CA SER A 30 -16.02 -11.18 -2.80
C SER A 30 -15.02 -11.93 -1.89
N HIS A 31 -13.78 -12.08 -2.31
CA HIS A 31 -12.70 -12.71 -1.55
C HIS A 31 -11.55 -11.75 -1.24
N TYR A 32 -11.69 -10.47 -1.53
CA TYR A 32 -10.72 -9.46 -1.13
C TYR A 32 -10.76 -9.25 0.39
N ALA A 33 -9.63 -9.37 1.05
CA ALA A 33 -9.53 -9.28 2.52
C ALA A 33 -8.71 -8.08 3.02
N GLY A 34 -8.30 -7.20 2.11
CA GLY A 34 -7.52 -6.01 2.46
C GLY A 34 -6.02 -6.20 2.30
N GLN A 35 -5.26 -5.26 2.82
CA GLN A 35 -3.82 -5.25 2.74
C GLN A 35 -3.17 -5.76 4.02
N ILE A 36 -2.19 -6.66 3.88
CA ILE A 36 -1.41 -7.23 4.99
C ILE A 36 -0.11 -6.45 5.22
N GLY A 37 0.36 -6.48 6.44
CA GLY A 37 1.69 -6.02 6.83
C GLY A 37 1.69 -4.80 7.75
N GLY A 38 2.87 -4.22 7.95
CA GLY A 38 3.07 -3.09 8.86
C GLY A 38 2.32 -1.82 8.45
N LEU A 39 1.96 -1.68 7.17
CA LEU A 39 1.13 -0.59 6.64
C LEU A 39 -0.31 -1.05 6.33
N GLY A 40 -0.62 -2.32 6.56
CA GLY A 40 -1.92 -2.92 6.30
C GLY A 40 -2.96 -2.64 7.37
N GLY A 41 -4.19 -3.04 7.09
CA GLY A 41 -5.31 -2.89 8.01
C GLY A 41 -5.20 -3.81 9.23
N LYS A 42 -5.71 -3.36 10.37
CA LYS A 42 -5.79 -4.18 11.59
C LYS A 42 -6.61 -5.45 11.37
N ASN A 43 -7.67 -5.37 10.57
CA ASN A 43 -8.50 -6.50 10.17
C ASN A 43 -7.68 -7.59 9.48
N THR A 44 -6.92 -7.25 8.45
CA THR A 44 -6.11 -8.20 7.66
C THR A 44 -5.00 -8.83 8.51
N ASN A 45 -4.34 -8.03 9.34
CA ASN A 45 -3.32 -8.54 10.26
C ASN A 45 -3.92 -9.46 11.34
N SER A 46 -5.15 -9.19 11.80
CA SER A 46 -5.90 -10.08 12.70
C SER A 46 -6.21 -11.43 12.06
N LEU A 47 -6.60 -11.44 10.79
CA LEU A 47 -6.81 -12.67 10.02
C LEU A 47 -5.50 -13.45 9.85
N ALA A 48 -4.41 -12.78 9.50
CA ALA A 48 -3.11 -13.42 9.32
C ALA A 48 -2.63 -14.14 10.58
N LYS A 49 -2.85 -13.57 11.78
CA LYS A 49 -2.51 -14.20 13.07
C LYS A 49 -3.25 -15.52 13.34
N GLN A 50 -4.40 -15.70 12.75
CA GLN A 50 -5.25 -16.87 12.95
C GLN A 50 -5.12 -17.90 11.83
N THR A 51 -4.47 -17.55 10.74
CA THR A 51 -4.29 -18.40 9.56
C THR A 51 -3.44 -19.62 9.90
N ASP A 52 -3.89 -20.79 9.48
CA ASP A 52 -3.15 -22.05 9.57
C ASP A 52 -2.33 -22.37 8.32
N LEU A 53 -2.79 -21.88 7.16
CA LEU A 53 -2.09 -22.02 5.88
C LEU A 53 -2.16 -20.73 5.08
N ALA A 54 -1.00 -20.22 4.66
CA ALA A 54 -0.92 -19.15 3.69
C ALA A 54 -0.29 -19.63 2.39
N ILE A 55 -0.84 -19.15 1.26
CA ILE A 55 -0.27 -19.34 -0.06
C ILE A 55 0.26 -17.97 -0.52
N ALA A 56 1.57 -17.80 -0.50
CA ALA A 56 2.23 -16.60 -0.97
C ALA A 56 2.45 -16.68 -2.48
N VAL A 57 1.85 -15.77 -3.24
CA VAL A 57 1.90 -15.78 -4.72
C VAL A 57 2.70 -14.58 -5.20
N GLY A 58 3.88 -14.81 -5.78
CA GLY A 58 4.73 -13.79 -6.39
C GLY A 58 5.29 -12.74 -5.42
N THR A 59 5.27 -13.00 -4.13
CA THR A 59 5.73 -12.04 -3.11
C THR A 59 7.04 -12.48 -2.45
N LYS A 60 7.84 -11.50 -2.03
CA LYS A 60 9.11 -11.73 -1.29
C LYS A 60 8.89 -12.02 0.20
N LEU A 61 7.69 -11.78 0.74
CA LEU A 61 7.41 -11.82 2.18
C LEU A 61 8.44 -11.06 3.01
N ALA A 62 8.72 -9.81 2.61
CA ALA A 62 9.60 -8.90 3.32
C ALA A 62 9.03 -8.51 4.70
N ASP A 63 9.86 -7.96 5.58
CA ASP A 63 9.50 -7.60 6.94
C ASP A 63 8.24 -6.72 7.04
N PHE A 64 8.09 -5.75 6.15
CA PHE A 64 6.90 -4.92 6.11
C PHE A 64 5.62 -5.70 5.79
N THR A 65 5.71 -6.77 4.99
CA THR A 65 4.56 -7.63 4.67
C THR A 65 4.21 -8.55 5.82
N THR A 66 5.21 -9.10 6.50
CA THR A 66 5.02 -10.10 7.57
C THR A 66 4.94 -9.47 8.97
N GLY A 67 5.23 -8.16 9.10
CA GLY A 67 5.43 -7.51 10.40
C GLY A 67 6.61 -8.14 11.15
N SER A 68 7.69 -8.46 10.46
CA SER A 68 8.82 -9.25 11.00
C SER A 68 8.33 -10.57 11.62
N TRP A 69 7.41 -11.24 10.96
CA TRP A 69 6.71 -12.48 11.37
C TRP A 69 5.70 -12.34 12.51
N ALA A 70 5.52 -11.18 13.09
CA ALA A 70 4.50 -10.96 14.12
C ALA A 70 3.05 -11.09 13.61
N ASN A 71 2.84 -11.17 12.30
CA ASN A 71 1.52 -11.40 11.71
C ASN A 71 1.15 -12.89 11.59
N PHE A 72 2.05 -13.82 11.88
CA PHE A 72 1.81 -15.26 11.76
C PHE A 72 2.11 -15.94 13.09
N GLU A 73 1.16 -15.83 14.04
CA GLU A 73 1.33 -16.29 15.42
C GLU A 73 0.81 -17.72 15.64
N ASN A 74 0.05 -18.28 14.69
CA ASN A 74 -0.51 -19.61 14.81
C ASN A 74 0.62 -20.66 14.83
N LYS A 75 0.66 -21.51 15.84
CA LYS A 75 1.69 -22.54 16.00
C LYS A 75 1.65 -23.62 14.92
N ASP A 76 0.48 -23.83 14.33
CA ASP A 76 0.25 -24.81 13.27
C ASP A 76 0.38 -24.19 11.87
N PHE A 77 0.83 -22.93 11.79
CA PHE A 77 0.97 -22.18 10.55
C PHE A 77 1.90 -22.89 9.57
N LYS A 78 1.45 -22.98 8.34
CA LYS A 78 2.21 -23.48 7.19
C LYS A 78 2.23 -22.45 6.08
N LEU A 79 3.31 -22.45 5.34
CA LEU A 79 3.50 -21.53 4.22
C LEU A 79 3.79 -22.29 2.93
N VAL A 80 3.01 -22.05 1.90
CA VAL A 80 3.33 -22.40 0.52
C VAL A 80 3.76 -21.15 -0.21
N SER A 81 4.88 -21.16 -0.92
CA SER A 81 5.38 -19.99 -1.66
C SER A 81 5.53 -20.33 -3.13
N ILE A 82 4.70 -19.70 -3.96
CA ILE A 82 4.74 -19.77 -5.43
C ILE A 82 5.54 -18.56 -5.92
N ASN A 83 6.72 -18.79 -6.46
CA ASN A 83 7.58 -17.72 -6.95
C ASN A 83 8.51 -18.21 -8.07
N VAL A 84 8.78 -17.35 -9.05
CA VAL A 84 9.79 -17.62 -10.10
C VAL A 84 11.21 -17.53 -9.56
N SER A 85 11.42 -16.73 -8.49
CA SER A 85 12.69 -16.64 -7.78
C SER A 85 12.84 -17.81 -6.83
N ARG A 86 13.80 -18.69 -7.10
CA ARG A 86 14.15 -19.81 -6.22
C ARG A 86 14.51 -19.32 -4.81
N PHE A 87 15.20 -18.19 -4.69
CA PHE A 87 15.59 -17.62 -3.43
C PHE A 87 14.37 -17.22 -2.59
N ASP A 88 13.41 -16.49 -3.19
CA ASP A 88 12.22 -16.02 -2.49
C ASP A 88 11.24 -17.15 -2.19
N ALA A 89 11.13 -18.15 -3.07
CA ALA A 89 10.28 -19.32 -2.85
C ALA A 89 10.70 -20.15 -1.63
N ASN A 90 12.00 -20.24 -1.35
CA ASN A 90 12.52 -21.07 -0.25
C ASN A 90 12.66 -20.33 1.07
N LYS A 91 12.28 -19.05 1.15
CA LYS A 91 12.34 -18.30 2.41
C LYS A 91 11.36 -18.87 3.44
N HIS A 92 11.70 -18.64 4.69
CA HIS A 92 10.78 -18.81 5.82
C HIS A 92 10.26 -20.23 6.02
N LEU A 93 11.06 -21.23 5.64
CA LEU A 93 10.68 -22.66 5.71
C LEU A 93 9.43 -22.99 4.89
N ALA A 94 9.16 -22.23 3.84
CA ALA A 94 8.02 -22.45 2.98
C ALA A 94 8.14 -23.74 2.18
N GLN A 95 7.02 -24.37 1.90
CA GLN A 95 6.92 -25.35 0.82
C GLN A 95 7.04 -24.57 -0.50
N ALA A 96 8.20 -24.64 -1.14
CA ALA A 96 8.48 -23.88 -2.35
C ALA A 96 7.84 -24.51 -3.58
N VAL A 97 7.17 -23.67 -4.37
CA VAL A 97 6.73 -23.97 -5.75
C VAL A 97 7.42 -22.96 -6.66
N ILE A 98 8.42 -23.43 -7.41
CA ILE A 98 9.22 -22.57 -8.29
C ILE A 98 8.61 -22.60 -9.68
N GLY A 99 7.92 -21.53 -10.06
CA GLY A 99 7.21 -21.45 -11.32
C GLY A 99 6.45 -20.15 -11.54
N ASP A 100 5.86 -20.04 -12.70
CA ASP A 100 4.94 -18.93 -13.02
C ASP A 100 3.67 -19.02 -12.19
N ALA A 101 3.24 -17.88 -11.66
CA ALA A 101 2.09 -17.82 -10.73
C ALA A 101 0.79 -18.28 -11.38
N LYS A 102 0.55 -17.91 -12.66
CA LYS A 102 -0.67 -18.30 -13.38
C LYS A 102 -0.71 -19.81 -13.60
N VAL A 103 0.37 -20.38 -14.10
CA VAL A 103 0.47 -21.83 -14.35
C VAL A 103 0.33 -22.59 -13.04
N SER A 104 1.06 -22.19 -12.00
CA SER A 104 1.03 -22.86 -10.69
C SER A 104 -0.34 -22.82 -10.04
N LEU A 105 -1.06 -21.69 -10.11
CA LEU A 105 -2.42 -21.58 -9.57
C LEU A 105 -3.41 -22.45 -10.36
N THR A 106 -3.26 -22.53 -11.68
CA THR A 106 -4.08 -23.40 -12.53
C THR A 106 -3.90 -24.88 -12.16
N GLU A 107 -2.65 -25.33 -12.08
CA GLU A 107 -2.33 -26.72 -11.71
C GLU A 107 -2.76 -27.06 -10.28
N LEU A 108 -2.52 -26.14 -9.33
CA LEU A 108 -2.97 -26.29 -7.95
C LEU A 108 -4.50 -26.40 -7.88
N SER A 109 -5.23 -25.57 -8.62
CA SER A 109 -6.69 -25.60 -8.69
C SER A 109 -7.21 -26.91 -9.28
N GLN A 110 -6.51 -27.49 -10.25
CA GLN A 110 -6.84 -28.81 -10.79
C GLN A 110 -6.60 -29.91 -9.76
N ALA A 111 -5.46 -29.87 -9.07
CA ALA A 111 -5.12 -30.86 -8.04
C ALA A 111 -6.07 -30.84 -6.85
N LEU A 112 -6.52 -29.65 -6.44
CA LEU A 112 -7.50 -29.49 -5.35
C LEU A 112 -8.92 -29.95 -5.75
N GLY A 113 -9.23 -29.99 -7.04
CA GLY A 113 -10.54 -30.43 -7.54
C GLY A 113 -11.71 -29.61 -6.99
N SER A 114 -12.57 -30.22 -6.21
CA SER A 114 -13.74 -29.59 -5.57
C SER A 114 -13.49 -29.11 -4.14
N TRP A 115 -12.28 -29.25 -3.61
CA TRP A 115 -11.96 -28.81 -2.26
C TRP A 115 -12.20 -27.28 -2.10
N LYS A 116 -12.74 -26.90 -0.96
CA LYS A 116 -12.96 -25.49 -0.58
C LYS A 116 -12.59 -25.28 0.88
N ALA A 117 -12.08 -24.11 1.20
CA ALA A 117 -11.98 -23.65 2.57
C ALA A 117 -13.37 -23.44 3.20
N GLY A 118 -13.45 -23.51 4.52
CA GLY A 118 -14.71 -23.34 5.25
C GLY A 118 -15.35 -21.96 4.97
N GLU A 119 -16.67 -21.93 4.84
CA GLU A 119 -17.43 -20.69 4.53
C GLU A 119 -17.23 -19.62 5.60
N GLU A 120 -17.12 -20.02 6.86
CA GLU A 120 -16.98 -19.09 7.99
C GLU A 120 -15.70 -18.28 7.92
N TRP A 121 -14.64 -18.80 7.29
CA TRP A 121 -13.36 -18.07 7.16
C TRP A 121 -13.51 -16.86 6.22
N ASN A 122 -14.07 -17.05 5.03
CA ASN A 122 -14.30 -15.94 4.12
C ASN A 122 -15.35 -14.95 4.66
N LYS A 123 -16.42 -15.44 5.27
CA LYS A 123 -17.45 -14.60 5.92
C LYS A 123 -16.84 -13.71 7.02
N LYS A 124 -15.98 -14.27 7.85
CA LYS A 124 -15.24 -13.53 8.87
C LYS A 124 -14.37 -12.46 8.23
N SER A 125 -13.60 -12.81 7.20
CA SER A 125 -12.75 -11.89 6.44
C SER A 125 -13.54 -10.69 5.89
N GLN A 126 -14.70 -10.93 5.29
CA GLN A 126 -15.55 -9.87 4.74
C GLN A 126 -16.17 -8.99 5.84
N THR A 127 -16.55 -9.58 6.97
CA THR A 127 -17.10 -8.84 8.11
C THR A 127 -16.04 -7.91 8.71
N GLU A 128 -14.83 -8.40 8.93
CA GLU A 128 -13.74 -7.61 9.47
C GLU A 128 -13.29 -6.51 8.47
N LEU A 129 -13.24 -6.81 7.17
CA LEU A 129 -12.94 -5.82 6.15
C LEU A 129 -13.97 -4.70 6.11
N LYS A 130 -15.27 -5.05 6.19
CA LYS A 130 -16.34 -4.06 6.23
C LYS A 130 -16.20 -3.11 7.43
N SER A 131 -16.02 -3.66 8.61
CA SER A 131 -15.84 -2.88 9.84
C SER A 131 -14.60 -1.96 9.76
N TRP A 132 -13.51 -2.46 9.19
CA TRP A 132 -12.31 -1.65 8.96
C TRP A 132 -12.56 -0.51 7.98
N ASN A 133 -13.24 -0.78 6.87
CA ASN A 133 -13.58 0.24 5.89
C ASN A 133 -14.49 1.33 6.48
N GLU A 134 -15.49 0.96 7.27
CA GLU A 134 -16.37 1.91 7.98
C GLU A 134 -15.57 2.80 8.96
N HIS A 135 -14.60 2.21 9.67
CA HIS A 135 -13.71 2.99 10.53
C HIS A 135 -12.87 4.00 9.73
N ILE A 136 -12.23 3.58 8.64
CA ILE A 136 -11.43 4.48 7.78
C ILE A 136 -12.30 5.55 7.12
N ASP A 137 -13.50 5.21 6.68
CA ASP A 137 -14.44 6.19 6.10
C ASP A 137 -14.78 7.28 7.12
N LYS A 138 -15.07 6.91 8.36
CA LYS A 138 -15.32 7.86 9.45
C LYS A 138 -14.12 8.74 9.76
N GLU A 139 -12.90 8.17 9.86
CA GLU A 139 -11.68 8.92 10.12
C GLU A 139 -11.33 9.89 8.97
N SER A 140 -11.79 9.59 7.76
CA SER A 140 -11.56 10.40 6.56
C SER A 140 -12.60 11.53 6.36
N GLU A 141 -13.61 11.62 7.20
CA GLU A 141 -14.61 12.68 7.11
C GLU A 141 -14.00 14.05 7.44
N PRO A 142 -14.46 15.13 6.78
CA PRO A 142 -14.00 16.47 7.09
C PRO A 142 -14.32 16.85 8.53
N THR A 143 -13.39 17.52 9.17
CA THR A 143 -13.59 18.17 10.48
C THR A 143 -13.35 19.66 10.34
N ASN A 144 -13.77 20.43 11.33
CA ASN A 144 -13.50 21.88 11.37
C ASN A 144 -12.12 22.21 11.99
N GLN A 145 -11.17 21.29 11.95
CA GLN A 145 -9.80 21.52 12.40
C GLN A 145 -9.05 22.39 11.40
N GLU A 146 -8.23 23.30 11.90
CA GLU A 146 -7.40 24.19 11.10
C GLU A 146 -6.43 23.42 10.19
N VAL A 147 -5.84 22.33 10.71
CA VAL A 147 -4.93 21.46 9.98
C VAL A 147 -5.57 20.08 9.83
N PRO A 148 -5.90 19.64 8.61
CA PRO A 148 -6.47 18.32 8.39
C PRO A 148 -5.42 17.21 8.59
N SER A 149 -5.88 16.01 8.96
CA SER A 149 -5.03 14.82 8.97
C SER A 149 -4.77 14.30 7.55
N TYR A 150 -3.74 13.49 7.36
CA TYR A 150 -3.49 12.83 6.07
C TYR A 150 -4.68 12.00 5.61
N VAL A 151 -5.31 11.26 6.53
CA VAL A 151 -6.49 10.45 6.24
C VAL A 151 -7.63 11.31 5.67
N GLN A 152 -7.85 12.51 6.23
CA GLN A 152 -8.86 13.45 5.74
C GLN A 152 -8.53 14.01 4.36
N VAL A 153 -7.28 14.41 4.12
CA VAL A 153 -6.82 14.91 2.82
C VAL A 153 -6.98 13.84 1.74
N ILE A 154 -6.44 12.63 1.99
CA ILE A 154 -6.51 11.52 1.06
C ILE A 154 -7.97 11.12 0.82
N GLY A 155 -8.78 11.06 1.88
CA GLY A 155 -10.21 10.73 1.78
C GLY A 155 -10.99 11.73 0.95
N ALA A 156 -10.73 13.03 1.09
CA ALA A 156 -11.35 14.06 0.28
C ALA A 156 -11.00 13.90 -1.21
N ILE A 157 -9.74 13.63 -1.51
CA ILE A 157 -9.28 13.40 -2.88
C ILE A 157 -9.90 12.11 -3.44
N TYR A 158 -9.86 11.02 -2.68
CA TYR A 158 -10.43 9.73 -3.07
C TYR A 158 -11.94 9.81 -3.41
N ARG A 159 -12.71 10.58 -2.63
CA ARG A 159 -14.14 10.77 -2.91
C ARG A 159 -14.42 11.55 -4.17
N ASN A 160 -13.49 12.39 -4.60
CA ASN A 160 -13.61 13.23 -5.80
C ASN A 160 -12.82 12.69 -7.01
N SER A 161 -12.13 11.56 -6.88
CA SER A 161 -11.38 10.93 -7.97
C SER A 161 -12.22 9.96 -8.78
N ASP A 162 -11.85 9.78 -10.05
CA ASP A 162 -12.42 8.73 -10.89
C ASP A 162 -11.87 7.34 -10.51
N PRO A 163 -12.63 6.26 -10.76
CA PRO A 163 -12.16 4.89 -10.49
C PRO A 163 -10.84 4.53 -11.19
N THR A 164 -10.54 5.18 -12.30
CA THR A 164 -9.35 4.93 -13.14
C THR A 164 -8.15 5.78 -12.79
N ASP A 165 -8.30 6.77 -11.90
CA ASP A 165 -7.20 7.63 -11.45
C ASP A 165 -6.15 6.81 -10.71
N ILE A 166 -4.89 7.14 -10.93
CA ILE A 166 -3.76 6.39 -10.38
C ILE A 166 -3.12 7.18 -9.24
N ALA A 167 -3.17 6.62 -8.04
CA ALA A 167 -2.45 7.16 -6.88
C ALA A 167 -1.00 6.69 -6.90
N VAL A 168 -0.08 7.62 -6.66
CA VAL A 168 1.38 7.34 -6.59
C VAL A 168 1.91 7.79 -5.25
N THR A 169 2.68 6.91 -4.60
CA THR A 169 3.35 7.20 -3.33
C THR A 169 4.65 6.39 -3.21
N ALA A 170 5.55 6.76 -2.31
CA ALA A 170 6.79 6.01 -2.13
C ALA A 170 7.29 5.99 -0.69
N ALA A 171 7.50 7.13 -0.05
CA ALA A 171 8.25 7.19 1.19
C ALA A 171 7.47 7.82 2.35
N GLY A 172 7.98 7.62 3.56
CA GLY A 172 7.46 8.22 4.76
C GLY A 172 6.21 7.56 5.32
N GLY A 173 5.51 8.26 6.22
CA GLY A 173 4.27 7.77 6.84
C GLY A 173 3.07 7.84 5.90
N LEU A 174 3.13 8.70 4.89
CA LEU A 174 2.06 8.95 3.94
C LEU A 174 1.67 7.69 3.15
N VAL A 175 2.64 6.83 2.83
CA VAL A 175 2.39 5.54 2.17
C VAL A 175 1.38 4.70 2.94
N GLY A 176 1.54 4.60 4.26
CA GLY A 176 0.63 3.84 5.11
C GLY A 176 -0.79 4.38 5.09
N GLU A 177 -0.94 5.69 5.09
CA GLU A 177 -2.26 6.32 5.03
C GLU A 177 -2.90 6.17 3.65
N VAL A 178 -2.12 6.34 2.57
CA VAL A 178 -2.63 6.16 1.19
C VAL A 178 -3.14 4.74 0.98
N VAL A 179 -2.39 3.71 1.34
CA VAL A 179 -2.84 2.32 1.12
C VAL A 179 -4.07 1.92 1.95
N GLN A 180 -4.36 2.62 3.03
CA GLN A 180 -5.57 2.37 3.84
C GLN A 180 -6.79 3.13 3.32
N VAL A 181 -6.60 4.37 2.87
CA VAL A 181 -7.68 5.26 2.44
C VAL A 181 -7.98 5.14 0.95
N TRP A 182 -6.93 5.10 0.11
CA TRP A 182 -7.05 4.94 -1.34
C TRP A 182 -7.31 3.47 -1.69
N ARG A 183 -8.54 3.06 -1.63
CA ARG A 183 -8.95 1.68 -1.92
C ARG A 183 -9.20 1.51 -3.42
N PRO A 184 -8.34 0.81 -4.17
CA PRO A 184 -8.44 0.68 -5.62
C PRO A 184 -9.82 0.20 -6.09
N ARG A 185 -10.46 0.99 -6.94
CA ARG A 185 -11.75 0.65 -7.56
C ARG A 185 -11.57 -0.10 -8.88
N GLU A 186 -10.44 0.16 -9.54
CA GLU A 186 -10.01 -0.55 -10.75
C GLU A 186 -8.60 -1.13 -10.55
N LEU A 187 -8.23 -2.08 -11.42
CA LEU A 187 -6.91 -2.70 -11.38
C LEU A 187 -5.83 -1.72 -11.84
N ASN A 188 -4.64 -1.82 -11.27
CA ASN A 188 -3.49 -0.97 -11.60
C ASN A 188 -3.76 0.54 -11.44
N THR A 189 -4.47 0.92 -10.37
CA THR A 189 -4.77 2.31 -10.01
C THR A 189 -4.06 2.77 -8.74
N HIS A 190 -3.05 2.04 -8.32
CA HIS A 190 -2.12 2.43 -7.27
C HIS A 190 -0.72 1.96 -7.64
N GLU A 191 0.25 2.84 -7.48
CA GLU A 191 1.66 2.55 -7.71
C GLU A 191 2.51 3.06 -6.55
N THR A 192 3.48 2.27 -6.14
CA THR A 192 4.41 2.65 -5.07
C THR A 192 5.79 2.02 -5.27
N GLU A 193 6.83 2.79 -5.09
CA GLU A 193 8.16 2.25 -4.93
C GLU A 193 8.35 1.84 -3.47
N TRP A 194 8.46 0.55 -3.23
CA TRP A 194 8.62 0.00 -1.89
C TRP A 194 9.87 -0.86 -1.71
N GLY A 195 10.63 -1.06 -2.78
CA GLY A 195 11.85 -1.85 -2.74
C GLY A 195 12.88 -1.24 -1.80
N PHE A 196 13.08 0.06 -1.91
CA PHE A 196 13.97 0.87 -1.07
C PHE A 196 13.25 2.06 -0.41
N SER A 197 11.98 2.27 -0.70
CA SER A 197 11.19 3.40 -0.22
C SER A 197 11.89 4.75 -0.51
N CYS A 198 12.25 4.94 -1.78
CA CYS A 198 13.03 6.09 -2.24
C CYS A 198 12.21 7.37 -2.17
N MET A 199 12.65 8.32 -1.36
CA MET A 199 12.08 9.68 -1.34
C MET A 199 12.25 10.33 -2.72
N SER A 200 11.27 11.10 -3.13
CA SER A 200 11.14 11.80 -4.44
C SER A 200 10.70 10.94 -5.62
N TYR A 201 10.63 9.62 -5.48
CA TYR A 201 10.03 8.77 -6.51
C TYR A 201 8.60 9.22 -6.84
N GLU A 202 7.88 9.77 -5.88
CA GLU A 202 6.49 10.17 -6.01
C GLU A 202 6.26 11.12 -7.20
N ILE A 203 7.21 12.01 -7.51
CA ILE A 203 7.10 12.97 -8.61
C ILE A 203 7.59 12.33 -9.91
N SER A 204 8.82 11.80 -9.92
CA SER A 204 9.43 11.20 -11.11
C SER A 204 8.67 9.95 -11.57
N GLY A 205 8.25 9.11 -10.63
CA GLY A 205 7.41 7.94 -10.91
C GLY A 205 6.05 8.32 -11.47
N ALA A 206 5.42 9.36 -10.90
CA ALA A 206 4.15 9.88 -11.40
C ALA A 206 4.27 10.38 -12.85
N LEU A 207 5.36 11.06 -13.19
CA LEU A 207 5.62 11.47 -14.58
C LEU A 207 5.71 10.27 -15.52
N GLY A 208 6.50 9.24 -15.16
CA GLY A 208 6.61 8.02 -15.96
C GLY A 208 5.27 7.29 -16.12
N ILE A 209 4.47 7.23 -15.06
CA ILE A 209 3.13 6.63 -15.09
C ILE A 209 2.20 7.43 -16.00
N LYS A 210 2.24 8.77 -15.92
CA LYS A 210 1.44 9.64 -16.79
C LYS A 210 1.80 9.47 -18.26
N MET A 211 3.09 9.39 -18.56
CA MET A 211 3.57 9.13 -19.94
C MET A 211 3.06 7.77 -20.48
N ALA A 212 2.98 6.76 -19.61
CA ALA A 212 2.46 5.44 -19.97
C ALA A 212 0.91 5.38 -20.00
N ASN A 213 0.23 6.31 -19.35
CA ASN A 213 -1.23 6.37 -19.22
C ASN A 213 -1.74 7.80 -19.51
N PRO A 214 -1.60 8.32 -20.74
CA PRO A 214 -1.88 9.71 -21.04
C PRO A 214 -3.33 10.14 -20.79
N ASP A 215 -4.26 9.20 -20.86
CA ASP A 215 -5.71 9.45 -20.71
C ASP A 215 -6.19 9.38 -19.25
N LYS A 216 -5.33 9.00 -18.29
CA LYS A 216 -5.70 8.92 -16.88
C LYS A 216 -5.14 10.09 -16.09
N GLU A 217 -5.83 10.48 -15.02
CA GLU A 217 -5.23 11.37 -14.05
C GLU A 217 -4.25 10.58 -13.15
N VAL A 218 -3.12 11.21 -12.86
CA VAL A 218 -2.09 10.65 -11.98
C VAL A 218 -1.91 11.60 -10.81
N ILE A 219 -2.16 11.09 -9.61
CA ILE A 219 -2.19 11.85 -8.37
C ILE A 219 -1.02 11.38 -7.49
N SER A 220 -0.03 12.22 -7.35
CA SER A 220 1.15 11.99 -6.51
C SER A 220 0.90 12.51 -5.10
N PHE A 221 1.06 11.64 -4.10
CA PHE A 221 1.02 12.01 -2.69
C PHE A 221 2.46 12.05 -2.16
N VAL A 222 2.94 13.22 -1.80
CA VAL A 222 4.34 13.46 -1.43
C VAL A 222 4.44 14.30 -0.16
N GLY A 223 5.39 13.98 0.73
CA GLY A 223 5.73 14.84 1.86
C GLY A 223 6.62 16.01 1.44
N ASP A 224 6.61 17.10 2.21
CA ASP A 224 7.44 18.30 1.99
C ASP A 224 8.94 17.98 1.85
N GLY A 225 9.48 17.14 2.71
CA GLY A 225 10.87 16.71 2.65
C GLY A 225 11.20 15.90 1.38
N SER A 226 10.28 15.04 0.94
CA SER A 226 10.44 14.27 -0.29
C SER A 226 10.35 15.16 -1.53
N TYR A 227 9.40 16.10 -1.54
CA TYR A 227 9.25 17.10 -2.59
C TYR A 227 10.52 17.96 -2.76
N LEU A 228 11.08 18.46 -1.66
CA LEU A 228 12.26 19.33 -1.70
C LEU A 228 13.55 18.59 -2.09
N LEU A 229 13.60 17.27 -1.92
CA LEU A 229 14.76 16.47 -2.33
C LEU A 229 14.97 16.45 -3.85
N ASN A 230 13.89 16.28 -4.62
CA ASN A 230 13.95 16.24 -6.07
C ASN A 230 12.59 16.61 -6.68
N ASN A 231 12.45 17.88 -7.05
CA ASN A 231 11.24 18.41 -7.69
C ASN A 231 11.47 18.81 -9.16
N THR A 232 12.64 18.52 -9.71
CA THR A 232 13.02 18.93 -11.07
C THR A 232 12.13 18.32 -12.15
N ASP A 233 11.53 17.16 -11.90
CA ASP A 233 10.62 16.51 -12.85
C ASP A 233 9.24 17.18 -12.97
N ILE A 234 8.95 18.15 -12.11
CA ILE A 234 7.83 19.07 -12.33
C ILE A 234 8.07 19.87 -13.60
N TYR A 235 9.29 20.41 -13.78
CA TYR A 235 9.67 21.10 -15.01
C TYR A 235 9.68 20.15 -16.21
N SER A 236 10.16 18.91 -16.04
CA SER A 236 10.10 17.88 -17.08
C SER A 236 8.66 17.59 -17.52
N SER A 237 7.70 17.58 -16.59
CA SER A 237 6.27 17.36 -16.89
C SER A 237 5.70 18.50 -17.76
N VAL A 238 6.10 19.74 -17.50
CA VAL A 238 5.70 20.91 -18.28
C VAL A 238 6.29 20.83 -19.69
N ILE A 239 7.60 20.57 -19.84
CA ILE A 239 8.26 20.49 -21.14
C ILE A 239 7.64 19.38 -22.01
N THR A 240 7.32 18.24 -21.39
CA THR A 240 6.76 17.08 -22.10
C THR A 240 5.23 17.10 -22.21
N ASN A 241 4.59 18.18 -21.73
CA ASN A 241 3.14 18.36 -21.70
C ASN A 241 2.40 17.18 -21.04
N ASN A 242 2.93 16.69 -19.92
CA ASN A 242 2.34 15.63 -19.11
C ASN A 242 1.82 16.21 -17.79
N LYS A 243 0.52 16.48 -17.69
CA LYS A 243 -0.11 17.01 -16.49
C LYS A 243 0.03 16.04 -15.30
N LEU A 244 0.50 16.55 -14.17
CA LEU A 244 0.50 15.85 -12.88
C LEU A 244 -0.38 16.57 -11.86
N ILE A 245 -1.00 15.82 -10.97
CA ILE A 245 -1.63 16.34 -9.75
C ILE A 245 -0.72 15.97 -8.59
N ILE A 246 -0.13 16.98 -7.93
CA ILE A 246 0.84 16.76 -6.85
C ILE A 246 0.22 17.27 -5.55
N ILE A 247 0.02 16.38 -4.60
CA ILE A 247 -0.50 16.67 -3.27
C ILE A 247 0.67 16.70 -2.30
N VAL A 248 1.12 17.88 -1.95
CA VAL A 248 2.18 18.06 -0.95
C VAL A 248 1.56 18.07 0.44
N CYS A 249 1.87 17.05 1.22
CA CYS A 249 1.47 16.95 2.63
C CYS A 249 2.58 17.51 3.51
N ASP A 250 2.56 18.83 3.72
CA ASP A 250 3.54 19.51 4.55
C ASP A 250 3.36 19.15 6.02
N ASN A 251 4.39 18.59 6.61
CA ASN A 251 4.46 18.25 8.01
C ASN A 251 5.67 18.88 8.73
N GLY A 252 6.36 19.79 8.06
CA GLY A 252 7.50 20.54 8.57
C GLY A 252 8.78 19.71 8.67
N GLY A 253 8.98 18.70 7.82
CA GLY A 253 10.22 17.93 7.78
C GLY A 253 10.04 16.41 7.64
N PHE A 254 10.82 15.62 8.39
CA PHE A 254 10.80 14.16 8.35
C PHE A 254 9.96 13.60 9.52
N ALA A 255 8.66 13.88 9.53
CA ALA A 255 7.78 13.60 10.67
C ALA A 255 7.67 12.10 11.02
N VAL A 256 7.74 11.18 10.03
CA VAL A 256 7.73 9.75 10.32
C VAL A 256 8.99 9.32 11.07
N ILE A 257 10.15 9.88 10.72
CA ILE A 257 11.42 9.58 11.40
C ILE A 257 11.36 10.11 12.83
N ASN A 258 10.81 11.32 13.02
CA ASN A 258 10.60 11.87 14.36
C ASN A 258 9.69 10.99 15.21
N ARG A 259 8.57 10.50 14.66
CA ARG A 259 7.67 9.56 15.35
C ARG A 259 8.38 8.25 15.73
N LEU A 260 9.17 7.68 14.84
CA LEU A 260 9.94 6.46 15.11
C LEU A 260 10.97 6.68 16.22
N GLN A 261 11.65 7.82 16.23
CA GLN A 261 12.62 8.19 17.25
C GLN A 261 11.96 8.29 18.64
N LEU A 262 10.84 8.99 18.72
CA LEU A 262 10.05 9.10 19.96
C LEU A 262 9.50 7.75 20.42
N PHE A 263 8.97 6.95 19.50
CA PHE A 263 8.45 5.61 19.80
C PHE A 263 9.52 4.66 20.37
N LYS A 264 10.78 4.84 19.95
CA LYS A 264 11.92 4.07 20.49
C LYS A 264 12.51 4.68 21.79
N GLY A 265 11.85 5.66 22.39
CA GLY A 265 12.29 6.29 23.64
C GLY A 265 13.33 7.41 23.45
N GLY A 266 13.60 7.83 22.23
CA GLY A 266 14.43 8.99 21.92
C GLY A 266 13.70 10.32 22.15
N LYS A 267 14.44 11.42 22.04
CA LYS A 267 13.88 12.78 22.06
C LYS A 267 13.84 13.34 20.64
N GLU A 268 12.98 14.33 20.38
CA GLU A 268 13.03 15.06 19.10
C GLU A 268 14.42 15.63 18.85
N TYR A 269 14.94 15.37 17.66
CA TYR A 269 16.26 15.87 17.28
C TYR A 269 16.39 15.97 15.76
N ASN A 270 16.48 17.19 15.26
CA ASN A 270 16.80 17.52 13.85
C ASN A 270 15.90 16.91 12.75
N ASN A 271 14.78 16.28 13.10
CA ASN A 271 13.89 15.69 12.11
C ASN A 271 12.80 16.66 11.63
N LEU A 272 12.48 17.66 12.43
CA LEU A 272 11.51 18.70 12.09
C LEU A 272 12.19 20.06 12.05
N LEU A 273 11.74 20.92 11.14
CA LEU A 273 12.26 22.28 11.00
C LEU A 273 12.20 23.05 12.33
N LYS A 274 11.08 22.92 13.07
CA LYS A 274 10.90 23.56 14.37
C LYS A 274 11.88 23.11 15.47
N SER A 275 12.48 21.91 15.32
CA SER A 275 13.44 21.35 16.27
C SER A 275 14.85 21.26 15.71
N SER A 276 15.09 21.81 14.53
CA SER A 276 16.39 21.87 13.85
C SER A 276 17.15 23.15 14.22
N ASN A 277 18.47 23.11 14.08
CA ASN A 277 19.33 24.27 14.30
C ASN A 277 19.37 25.15 13.03
N THR A 278 18.22 25.69 12.63
CA THR A 278 18.10 26.59 11.49
C THR A 278 17.98 28.04 11.98
N PRO A 279 18.53 29.04 11.26
CA PRO A 279 18.47 30.46 11.66
C PRO A 279 17.06 31.05 11.61
N GLY A 280 16.10 30.36 10.99
CA GLY A 280 14.70 30.74 10.93
C GLY A 280 13.88 29.69 10.22
N LEU A 281 12.58 29.68 10.46
CA LEU A 281 11.63 28.86 9.70
C LEU A 281 11.38 29.54 8.35
N VAL A 282 11.42 28.76 7.29
CA VAL A 282 11.05 29.22 5.94
C VAL A 282 9.70 28.58 5.63
N ASP A 283 8.72 29.43 5.36
CA ASP A 283 7.42 29.00 4.86
C ASP A 283 7.53 28.83 3.33
N VAL A 284 7.32 27.62 2.85
CA VAL A 284 7.43 27.28 1.43
C VAL A 284 6.03 27.20 0.83
N ASP A 285 5.73 28.12 -0.08
CA ASP A 285 4.52 28.04 -0.90
C ASP A 285 4.74 27.05 -2.05
N PHE A 286 4.48 25.76 -1.78
CA PHE A 286 4.68 24.68 -2.74
C PHE A 286 3.85 24.85 -4.01
N ALA A 287 2.67 25.47 -3.92
CA ALA A 287 1.81 25.71 -5.08
C ALA A 287 2.37 26.77 -6.03
N LYS A 288 3.02 27.82 -5.48
CA LYS A 288 3.71 28.82 -6.30
C LYS A 288 5.04 28.33 -6.83
N HIS A 289 5.66 27.37 -6.15
CA HIS A 289 6.93 26.80 -6.58
C HIS A 289 6.75 25.91 -7.81
N ALA A 290 5.66 25.15 -7.90
CA ALA A 290 5.32 24.31 -9.04
C ALA A 290 4.76 25.13 -10.22
#